data_8867bd7f1ef3dc42aa69d62406f97c84
#
_entry.id   8867bd7f1ef3dc42aa69d62406f97c84
#
_cell.length_a   1.000
_cell.length_b   1.000
_cell.length_c   1.000
_cell.angle_alpha   90.00
_cell.angle_beta   90.00
_cell.angle_gamma   90.00
#
_symmetry.space_group_name_H-M   'P 1'
#
loop_
_entity.id
_entity.type
_entity.pdbx_description
1 polymer ?
#
loop_
_entity_poly.entity_id
_entity_poly.type
_entity_poly.pdbx_seq_one_letter_code
_entity_poly.pdbx_strand_id
1 'polypeptide(L)' 'MNKHSEFLKFEAVLANCEKRVTEDSLFAAMKYGGEMQFFDKTNKLSQSGERLADII' A
#
# COMPACT_ATOMS: atom_id res chain seq x y z
N MET A 1 4.50 -7.60 17.90
CA MET A 1 3.76 -7.06 16.76
C MET A 1 3.17 -8.19 15.93
N ASN A 2 1.97 -8.02 15.48
CA ASN A 2 1.23 -9.08 14.81
C ASN A 2 1.40 -8.98 13.29
N LYS A 3 1.97 -10.03 12.67
CA LYS A 3 2.17 -10.06 11.23
C LYS A 3 0.86 -9.99 10.46
N HIS A 4 -0.20 -10.54 11.04
CA HIS A 4 -1.53 -10.48 10.44
C HIS A 4 -2.03 -9.02 10.33
N SER A 5 -1.77 -8.24 11.37
CA SER A 5 -2.14 -6.82 11.36
C SER A 5 -1.36 -6.04 10.29
N GLU A 6 -0.07 -6.34 10.14
CA GLU A 6 0.75 -5.71 9.10
C GLU A 6 0.24 -6.05 7.71
N PHE A 7 -0.14 -7.31 7.51
CA PHE A 7 -0.69 -7.75 6.23
C PHE A 7 -2.00 -7.04 5.91
N LEU A 8 -2.87 -6.89 6.91
CA LEU A 8 -4.15 -6.19 6.71
C LEU A 8 -3.94 -4.73 6.35
N LYS A 9 -2.98 -4.06 6.97
CA LYS A 9 -2.65 -2.68 6.64
C LYS A 9 -2.11 -2.57 5.22
N PHE A 10 -1.23 -3.49 4.83
CA PHE A 10 -0.69 -3.52 3.47
C PHE A 10 -1.82 -3.70 2.45
N GLU A 11 -2.72 -4.63 2.71
CA GLU A 11 -3.86 -4.88 1.82
C GLU A 11 -4.76 -3.66 1.70
N ALA A 12 -4.99 -2.94 2.79
CA ALA A 12 -5.83 -1.74 2.78
C ALA A 12 -5.20 -0.64 1.92
N VAL A 13 -3.90 -0.42 2.06
CA VAL A 13 -3.18 0.56 1.27
C VAL A 13 -3.14 0.17 -0.20
N LEU A 14 -2.91 -1.11 -0.48
CA LEU A 14 -2.89 -1.62 -1.84
C LEU A 14 -4.25 -1.44 -2.51
N ALA A 15 -5.33 -1.75 -1.81
CA ALA A 15 -6.68 -1.55 -2.33
C ALA A 15 -6.95 -0.07 -2.64
N ASN A 16 -6.47 0.83 -1.79
CA ASN A 16 -6.58 2.26 -2.04
C ASN A 16 -5.81 2.66 -3.30
N CYS A 17 -4.62 2.11 -3.49
CA CYS A 17 -3.83 2.38 -4.70
C CYS A 17 -4.54 1.88 -5.95
N GLU A 18 -5.19 0.72 -5.87
CA GLU A 18 -5.92 0.18 -7.02
C GLU A 18 -7.06 1.10 -7.46
N LYS A 19 -7.67 1.80 -6.52
CA LYS A 19 -8.73 2.76 -6.84
C LYS A 19 -8.20 4.01 -7.51
N ARG A 20 -6.92 4.31 -7.35
CA ARG A 20 -6.31 5.53 -7.87
C ARG A 20 -5.71 5.36 -9.25
N VAL A 21 -5.49 4.13 -9.68
CA VAL A 21 -4.91 3.87 -11.00
C VAL A 21 -6.02 3.50 -11.98
N THR A 22 -5.78 3.82 -13.24
CA THR A 22 -6.76 3.51 -14.30
C THR A 22 -6.62 2.08 -14.79
N GLU A 23 -5.47 1.49 -14.64
CA GLU A 23 -5.23 0.10 -15.01
C GLU A 23 -5.63 -0.83 -13.88
N ASP A 24 -6.39 -1.85 -14.22
CA ASP A 24 -6.84 -2.83 -13.25
C ASP A 24 -5.77 -3.93 -13.12
N SER A 25 -4.64 -3.59 -12.52
CA SER A 25 -3.56 -4.54 -12.33
C SER A 25 -2.85 -4.29 -10.99
N LEU A 26 -2.40 -5.38 -10.39
CA LEU A 26 -1.63 -5.33 -9.16
C LEU A 26 -0.32 -4.57 -9.37
N PHE A 27 0.30 -4.76 -10.53
CA PHE A 27 1.56 -4.09 -10.85
C PHE A 27 1.38 -2.57 -10.85
N ALA A 28 0.30 -2.08 -11.49
CA ALA A 28 0.03 -0.64 -11.53
C ALA A 28 -0.21 -0.08 -10.13
N ALA A 29 -0.93 -0.80 -9.28
CA ALA A 29 -1.18 -0.39 -7.91
C ALA A 29 0.12 -0.33 -7.10
N MET A 30 0.98 -1.32 -7.24
CA MET A 30 2.27 -1.35 -6.54
C MET A 30 3.18 -0.21 -7.01
N LYS A 31 3.19 0.04 -8.32
CA LYS A 31 3.97 1.14 -8.87
C LYS A 31 3.49 2.49 -8.34
N TYR A 32 2.18 2.68 -8.30
CA TYR A 32 1.60 3.90 -7.74
C TYR A 32 1.98 4.08 -6.28
N GLY A 33 1.85 3.01 -5.49
CA GLY A 33 2.22 3.06 -4.07
C GLY A 33 3.69 3.37 -3.86
N GLY A 34 4.55 2.83 -4.73
CA GLY A 34 5.98 3.11 -4.69
C GLY A 34 6.28 4.57 -5.00
N GLU A 35 5.61 5.14 -5.99
CA GLU A 35 5.78 6.55 -6.37
C GLU A 35 5.28 7.48 -5.27
N MET A 36 4.23 7.11 -4.58
CA MET A 36 3.69 7.88 -3.45
C MET A 36 4.43 7.61 -2.15
N GLN A 37 5.43 6.73 -2.19
CA GLN A 37 6.24 6.35 -1.05
C GLN A 37 5.44 5.63 0.05
N PHE A 38 4.38 4.96 -0.33
CA PHE A 38 3.62 4.13 0.59
C PHE A 38 4.31 2.79 0.85
N PHE A 39 5.12 2.33 -0.10
CA PHE A 39 5.88 1.09 0.00
C PHE A 39 7.37 1.38 -0.04
N ASP A 40 8.15 0.60 0.70
CA ASP A 40 9.60 0.74 0.70
C ASP A 40 10.23 -0.14 -0.38
N LYS A 41 11.57 -0.21 -0.38
CA LYS A 41 12.32 -0.97 -1.38
C LYS A 41 12.03 -2.46 -1.35
N THR A 42 11.55 -2.96 -0.21
CA THR A 42 11.25 -4.38 -0.04
C THR A 42 9.78 -4.70 -0.23
N ASN A 43 9.00 -3.73 -0.74
CA ASN A 43 7.57 -3.85 -0.98
C ASN A 43 6.77 -4.03 0.32
N LYS A 44 7.27 -3.47 1.41
CA LYS A 44 6.56 -3.41 2.68
C LYS A 44 6.07 -1.99 2.88
N LEU A 45 5.10 -1.82 3.78
CA LEU A 45 4.60 -0.50 4.08
C LEU A 45 5.70 0.38 4.66
N SER A 46 5.86 1.56 4.08
CA SER A 46 6.70 2.62 4.66
C SER A 46 5.94 3.30 5.80
N GLN A 47 6.60 4.23 6.45
CA GLN A 47 5.94 5.03 7.49
C GLN A 47 4.74 5.78 6.93
N SER A 48 4.87 6.34 5.73
CA SER A 48 3.77 7.03 5.06
C SER A 48 2.62 6.07 4.75
N GLY A 49 2.95 4.86 4.31
CA GLY A 49 1.94 3.84 4.03
C GLY A 49 1.18 3.44 5.29
N GLU A 50 1.87 3.31 6.40
CA GLU A 50 1.22 2.99 7.68
C GLU A 50 0.26 4.08 8.12
N ARG A 51 0.64 5.34 7.93
CA ARG A 51 -0.24 6.47 8.24
C ARG A 51 -1.49 6.44 7.38
N LEU A 52 -1.34 6.14 6.10
CA LEU A 52 -2.50 6.01 5.22
C LEU A 52 -3.41 4.89 5.68
N ALA A 53 -2.86 3.76 6.08
CA ALA A 53 -3.64 2.63 6.57
C ALA A 53 -4.45 2.99 7.81
N ASP A 54 -3.92 3.86 8.65
CA ASP A 54 -4.62 4.30 9.86
C ASP A 54 -5.79 5.25 9.55
N ILE A 55 -5.75 5.92 8.41
CA ILE A 55 -6.77 6.88 8.01
C ILE A 55 -7.95 6.19 7.30
N ILE A 56 -7.64 5.20 6.50
CA ILE A 56 -8.67 4.53 5.67
C ILE A 56 -9.38 3.36 6.39
#